data_37aacda10758f71cb345943bc6b980b4
#
_entry.id   37aacda10758f71cb345943bc6b980b4
#
_cell.length_a   1.000
_cell.length_b   1.000
_cell.length_c   1.000
_cell.angle_alpha   90.00
_cell.angle_beta   90.00
_cell.angle_gamma   90.00
#
_symmetry.space_group_name_H-M   'P 1'
#
loop_
_entity.id
_entity.type
_entity.pdbx_description
1 polymer ?
#
loop_
_entity_poly.entity_id
_entity_poly.type
_entity_poly.pdbx_seq_one_letter_code
_entity_poly.pdbx_strand_id
1 'polypeptide(L)'
;HKSGVGAVAEKLYLSVDERNTLVSSFSYDHSRQSVLCDVTTIDTFLRKKKISKVGLLKVDVEGFELEVLKGCKKSLKNGVIDAVILEATFTPKKIKSADAIELIDFMFNHGYRAQGFYDLDYAHIRERGVFKLGNLLFIKKNSKTLVKRSKETKQKLQQFAAREYQKK
;
A
#
# COMPACT_ATOMS: atom_id res chain seq x y z
N HIS A 1 12.51 5.58 12.65
CA HIS A 1 11.66 6.49 13.45
C HIS A 1 10.77 5.69 14.38
N LYS A 2 10.66 6.15 15.64
CA LYS A 2 9.74 5.54 16.63
C LYS A 2 8.43 6.33 16.62
N SER A 3 7.65 6.25 15.55
CA SER A 3 6.34 6.87 15.45
C SER A 3 5.47 6.08 14.48
N GLY A 4 4.20 6.00 14.77
CA GLY A 4 3.19 5.49 13.86
C GLY A 4 2.90 6.46 12.72
N VAL A 5 2.16 5.99 11.74
CA VAL A 5 1.72 6.79 10.58
C VAL A 5 0.20 6.67 10.45
N GLY A 6 -0.48 7.79 10.27
CA GLY A 6 -1.94 7.85 10.16
C GLY A 6 -2.42 9.08 9.40
N ALA A 7 -3.72 9.37 9.50
CA ALA A 7 -4.39 10.45 8.79
C ALA A 7 -4.01 11.84 9.32
N VAL A 8 -3.79 11.94 10.62
CA VAL A 8 -3.45 13.18 11.33
C VAL A 8 -2.31 12.94 12.31
N ALA A 9 -1.67 14.01 12.75
CA ALA A 9 -0.65 13.95 13.80
C ALA A 9 -1.36 13.92 15.18
N GLU A 10 -1.33 12.79 15.84
CA GLU A 10 -2.03 12.53 17.09
C GLU A 10 -1.32 11.48 17.94
N LYS A 11 -1.90 11.09 19.07
CA LYS A 11 -1.45 9.95 19.85
C LYS A 11 -2.49 8.85 19.77
N LEU A 12 -2.06 7.64 19.42
CA LEU A 12 -2.90 6.45 19.36
C LEU A 12 -2.31 5.33 20.21
N TYR A 13 -3.18 4.43 20.63
CA TYR A 13 -2.75 3.21 21.31
C TYR A 13 -2.39 2.14 20.28
N LEU A 14 -1.14 1.65 20.34
CA LEU A 14 -0.70 0.47 19.58
C LEU A 14 -0.98 -0.75 20.45
N SER A 15 -1.93 -1.57 20.03
CA SER A 15 -2.18 -2.87 20.65
C SER A 15 -1.09 -3.84 20.22
N VAL A 16 -0.43 -4.46 21.21
CA VAL A 16 0.63 -5.45 20.98
C VAL A 16 0.10 -6.81 21.43
N ASP A 17 0.01 -7.76 20.51
CA ASP A 17 -0.28 -9.15 20.87
C ASP A 17 1.04 -9.88 21.17
N GLU A 18 1.27 -10.20 22.44
CA GLU A 18 2.50 -10.90 22.87
C GLU A 18 2.64 -12.30 22.27
N ARG A 19 1.54 -12.93 21.86
CA ARG A 19 1.52 -14.26 21.25
C ARG A 19 1.74 -14.21 19.73
N ASN A 20 1.43 -13.07 19.12
CA ASN A 20 1.62 -12.87 17.68
C ASN A 20 1.98 -11.40 17.40
N THR A 21 3.26 -11.08 17.53
CA THR A 21 3.78 -9.71 17.30
C THR A 21 3.61 -9.22 15.86
N LEU A 22 3.23 -10.11 14.92
CA LEU A 22 2.96 -9.74 13.53
C LEU A 22 1.60 -9.07 13.34
N VAL A 23 0.72 -9.12 14.35
CA VAL A 23 -0.65 -8.58 14.28
C VAL A 23 -0.82 -7.43 15.27
N SER A 24 -0.02 -6.38 15.12
CA SER A 24 -0.17 -5.15 15.90
C SER A 24 -1.00 -4.14 15.14
N SER A 25 -2.00 -3.52 15.78
CA SER A 25 -2.86 -2.52 15.13
C SER A 25 -3.07 -1.29 16.00
N PHE A 26 -3.27 -0.14 15.35
CA PHE A 26 -3.66 1.08 16.06
C PHE A 26 -5.14 1.07 16.45
N SER A 27 -5.43 1.66 17.63
CA SER A 27 -6.78 1.85 18.14
C SER A 27 -6.88 3.18 18.88
N TYR A 28 -8.08 3.76 18.92
CA TYR A 28 -8.42 4.88 19.78
C TYR A 28 -8.70 4.42 21.20
N ASP A 29 -8.96 3.13 21.41
CA ASP A 29 -9.30 2.57 22.69
C ASP A 29 -8.06 2.02 23.42
N HIS A 30 -8.00 2.31 24.73
CA HIS A 30 -6.98 1.77 25.61
C HIS A 30 -7.31 0.31 25.97
N SER A 31 -6.39 -0.61 25.69
CA SER A 31 -6.43 -1.99 26.20
C SER A 31 -5.28 -2.23 27.18
N ARG A 32 -5.38 -3.32 27.98
CA ARG A 32 -4.33 -3.67 28.96
C ARG A 32 -2.95 -3.93 28.35
N GLN A 33 -2.90 -4.22 27.05
CA GLN A 33 -1.68 -4.54 26.30
C GLN A 33 -1.45 -3.53 25.17
N SER A 34 -1.65 -2.24 25.45
CA SER A 34 -1.44 -1.19 24.46
C SER A 34 -0.39 -0.17 24.93
N VAL A 35 0.37 0.35 23.98
CA VAL A 35 1.37 1.39 24.19
C VAL A 35 0.93 2.66 23.49
N LEU A 36 0.95 3.79 24.21
CA LEU A 36 0.67 5.09 23.62
C LEU A 36 1.81 5.52 22.70
N CYS A 37 1.51 5.72 21.42
CA CYS A 37 2.47 6.07 20.39
C CYS A 37 2.15 7.42 19.76
N ASP A 38 3.18 8.19 19.47
CA ASP A 38 3.05 9.38 18.61
C ASP A 38 2.81 8.93 17.17
N VAL A 39 1.80 9.50 16.53
CA VAL A 39 1.45 9.27 15.12
C VAL A 39 1.74 10.53 14.33
N THR A 40 2.31 10.37 13.15
CA THR A 40 2.55 11.46 12.19
C THR A 40 1.89 11.13 10.85
N THR A 41 1.89 12.08 9.92
CA THR A 41 1.43 11.82 8.55
C THR A 41 2.61 11.66 7.60
N ILE A 42 2.42 10.91 6.51
CA ILE A 42 3.43 10.81 5.43
C ILE A 42 3.76 12.21 4.88
N ASP A 43 2.75 13.04 4.65
CA ASP A 43 2.95 14.42 4.17
C ASP A 43 3.85 15.24 5.11
N THR A 44 3.64 15.12 6.43
CA THR A 44 4.47 15.81 7.44
C THR A 44 5.89 15.23 7.48
N PHE A 45 6.02 13.91 7.43
CA PHE A 45 7.32 13.24 7.41
C PHE A 45 8.15 13.64 6.20
N LEU A 46 7.60 13.55 4.98
CA LEU A 46 8.30 13.93 3.76
C LEU A 46 8.74 15.38 3.76
N ARG A 47 7.87 16.29 4.23
CA ARG A 47 8.20 17.71 4.38
C ARG A 47 9.35 17.94 5.37
N LYS A 48 9.27 17.35 6.57
CA LYS A 48 10.32 17.46 7.60
C LYS A 48 11.67 16.92 7.12
N LYS A 49 11.64 15.84 6.34
CA LYS A 49 12.85 15.21 5.77
C LYS A 49 13.31 15.83 4.45
N LYS A 50 12.60 16.85 3.94
CA LYS A 50 12.86 17.49 2.64
C LYS A 50 12.90 16.49 1.48
N ILE A 51 12.07 15.43 1.54
CA ILE A 51 11.96 14.41 0.50
C ILE A 51 10.98 14.93 -0.55
N SER A 52 11.47 15.19 -1.74
CA SER A 52 10.68 15.70 -2.87
C SER A 52 10.17 14.60 -3.80
N LYS A 53 10.70 13.37 -3.69
CA LYS A 53 10.34 12.26 -4.57
C LYS A 53 10.44 10.93 -3.86
N VAL A 54 9.42 10.09 -4.02
CA VAL A 54 9.34 8.72 -3.51
C VAL A 54 9.02 7.81 -4.69
N GLY A 55 9.90 6.85 -4.99
CA GLY A 55 9.69 5.88 -6.07
C GLY A 55 8.61 4.86 -5.74
N LEU A 56 8.61 4.36 -4.51
CA LEU A 56 7.66 3.37 -4.03
C LEU A 56 7.35 3.60 -2.55
N LEU A 57 6.09 3.61 -2.20
CA LEU A 57 5.55 3.56 -0.84
C LEU A 57 4.88 2.20 -0.64
N LYS A 58 5.42 1.34 0.24
CA LYS A 58 4.70 0.15 0.72
C LYS A 58 3.97 0.52 2.01
N VAL A 59 2.69 0.18 2.08
CA VAL A 59 1.84 0.33 3.27
C VAL A 59 1.29 -1.04 3.62
N ASP A 60 1.61 -1.48 4.84
CA ASP A 60 1.29 -2.78 5.40
C ASP A 60 1.17 -2.55 6.91
N VAL A 61 -0.05 -2.22 7.34
CA VAL A 61 -0.33 -1.67 8.68
C VAL A 61 -1.58 -2.28 9.32
N GLU A 62 -1.90 -3.50 8.93
CA GLU A 62 -2.89 -4.35 9.55
C GLU A 62 -4.27 -3.67 9.73
N GLY A 63 -4.79 -3.11 8.63
CA GLY A 63 -6.12 -2.49 8.56
C GLY A 63 -6.14 -0.97 8.73
N PHE A 64 -4.98 -0.32 8.83
CA PHE A 64 -4.88 1.14 8.95
C PHE A 64 -4.44 1.81 7.64
N GLU A 65 -4.45 1.07 6.52
CA GLU A 65 -3.95 1.50 5.20
C GLU A 65 -4.65 2.77 4.72
N LEU A 66 -5.98 2.83 4.84
CA LEU A 66 -6.74 4.00 4.41
C LEU A 66 -6.38 5.26 5.22
N GLU A 67 -6.13 5.12 6.52
CA GLU A 67 -5.71 6.25 7.37
C GLU A 67 -4.31 6.73 7.00
N VAL A 68 -3.39 5.82 6.68
CA VAL A 68 -2.07 6.18 6.15
C VAL A 68 -2.22 6.93 4.81
N LEU A 69 -3.07 6.45 3.90
CA LEU A 69 -3.35 7.11 2.63
C LEU A 69 -3.96 8.51 2.81
N LYS A 70 -4.88 8.68 3.76
CA LYS A 70 -5.42 10.00 4.12
C LYS A 70 -4.32 10.97 4.58
N GLY A 71 -3.31 10.45 5.29
CA GLY A 71 -2.13 11.20 5.75
C GLY A 71 -1.11 11.54 4.66
N CYS A 72 -1.26 11.02 3.44
CA CYS A 72 -0.38 11.35 2.30
C CYS A 72 -1.12 12.00 1.11
N LYS A 73 -2.33 12.52 1.31
CA LYS A 73 -3.16 13.12 0.24
C LYS A 73 -2.44 14.17 -0.59
N LYS A 74 -1.67 15.06 0.04
CA LYS A 74 -0.94 16.14 -0.67
C LYS A 74 0.17 15.53 -1.54
N SER A 75 0.94 14.61 -1.00
CA SER A 75 2.03 13.94 -1.71
C SER A 75 1.52 13.09 -2.87
N LEU A 76 0.38 12.41 -2.69
CA LEU A 76 -0.28 11.66 -3.75
C LEU A 76 -0.79 12.61 -4.86
N LYS A 77 -1.54 13.66 -4.50
CA LYS A 77 -2.09 14.62 -5.46
C LYS A 77 -0.99 15.29 -6.28
N ASN A 78 0.09 15.70 -5.63
CA ASN A 78 1.20 16.43 -6.25
C ASN A 78 2.18 15.51 -7.00
N GLY A 79 1.96 14.19 -7.02
CA GLY A 79 2.82 13.24 -7.72
C GLY A 79 4.22 13.12 -7.10
N VAL A 80 4.36 13.37 -5.79
CA VAL A 80 5.59 13.14 -5.05
C VAL A 80 5.88 11.63 -4.96
N ILE A 81 4.83 10.81 -4.90
CA ILE A 81 4.92 9.34 -4.82
C ILE A 81 4.60 8.75 -6.19
N ASP A 82 5.49 7.95 -6.76
CA ASP A 82 5.31 7.34 -8.09
C ASP A 82 4.45 6.08 -8.05
N ALA A 83 4.69 5.22 -7.07
CA ALA A 83 3.99 3.96 -6.91
C ALA A 83 3.66 3.69 -5.44
N VAL A 84 2.56 2.97 -5.21
CA VAL A 84 2.10 2.55 -3.88
C VAL A 84 1.75 1.07 -3.91
N ILE A 85 2.23 0.30 -2.94
CA ILE A 85 1.78 -1.06 -2.68
C ILE A 85 0.98 -1.04 -1.38
N LEU A 86 -0.23 -1.60 -1.42
CA LEU A 86 -1.16 -1.68 -0.29
C LEU A 86 -1.57 -3.12 -0.07
N GLU A 87 -1.57 -3.56 1.18
CA GLU A 87 -2.30 -4.77 1.53
C GLU A 87 -3.80 -4.49 1.55
N ALA A 88 -4.61 -5.39 0.99
CA ALA A 88 -6.04 -5.21 0.84
C ALA A 88 -6.79 -6.52 1.02
N THR A 89 -7.96 -6.47 1.65
CA THR A 89 -8.89 -7.59 1.73
C THR A 89 -9.98 -7.48 0.68
N PHE A 90 -10.34 -8.64 0.12
CA PHE A 90 -11.40 -8.82 -0.87
C PHE A 90 -12.62 -9.55 -0.28
N THR A 91 -12.59 -9.85 1.02
CA THR A 91 -13.69 -10.54 1.70
C THR A 91 -14.46 -9.60 2.61
N PRO A 92 -15.78 -9.82 2.81
CA PRO A 92 -16.56 -8.94 3.68
C PRO A 92 -16.05 -8.95 5.12
N LYS A 93 -15.76 -7.80 5.62
CA LYS A 93 -15.63 -7.26 7.00
C LYS A 93 -15.33 -8.19 8.21
N LYS A 94 -14.50 -9.22 8.09
CA LYS A 94 -14.06 -9.99 9.29
C LYS A 94 -12.56 -10.00 9.51
N ILE A 95 -11.78 -9.32 8.67
CA ILE A 95 -10.33 -9.31 8.71
C ILE A 95 -9.85 -7.90 9.06
N LYS A 96 -8.81 -7.79 9.86
CA LYS A 96 -8.13 -6.52 10.20
C LYS A 96 -7.29 -6.02 9.01
N SER A 97 -7.93 -5.74 7.89
CA SER A 97 -7.28 -5.24 6.69
C SER A 97 -8.24 -4.31 5.97
N ALA A 98 -7.74 -3.31 5.27
CA ALA A 98 -8.57 -2.34 4.58
C ALA A 98 -9.28 -2.97 3.39
N ASP A 99 -10.52 -2.55 3.15
CA ASP A 99 -11.34 -3.00 2.04
C ASP A 99 -10.70 -2.58 0.70
N ALA A 100 -10.53 -3.55 -0.21
CA ALA A 100 -9.90 -3.32 -1.50
C ALA A 100 -10.65 -2.27 -2.34
N ILE A 101 -11.98 -2.22 -2.27
CA ILE A 101 -12.79 -1.27 -3.03
C ILE A 101 -12.55 0.14 -2.53
N GLU A 102 -12.53 0.35 -1.21
CA GLU A 102 -12.25 1.67 -0.61
C GLU A 102 -10.84 2.17 -0.99
N LEU A 103 -9.85 1.28 -0.97
CA LEU A 103 -8.47 1.60 -1.34
C LEU A 103 -8.36 1.95 -2.83
N ILE A 104 -9.02 1.18 -3.71
CA ILE A 104 -9.03 1.42 -5.16
C ILE A 104 -9.67 2.78 -5.46
N ASP A 105 -10.83 3.06 -4.91
CA ASP A 105 -11.53 4.33 -5.10
C ASP A 105 -10.70 5.51 -4.61
N PHE A 106 -10.09 5.38 -3.42
CA PHE A 106 -9.22 6.40 -2.88
C PHE A 106 -8.05 6.69 -3.84
N MET A 107 -7.35 5.65 -4.29
CA MET A 107 -6.20 5.79 -5.18
C MET A 107 -6.58 6.35 -6.56
N PHE A 108 -7.72 5.94 -7.12
CA PHE A 108 -8.21 6.46 -8.40
C PHE A 108 -8.53 7.95 -8.32
N ASN A 109 -9.17 8.40 -7.23
CA ASN A 109 -9.47 9.81 -6.97
C ASN A 109 -8.22 10.68 -6.79
N HIS A 110 -7.07 10.05 -6.46
CA HIS A 110 -5.78 10.74 -6.38
C HIS A 110 -4.91 10.58 -7.63
N GLY A 111 -5.48 10.04 -8.72
CA GLY A 111 -4.83 9.94 -10.03
C GLY A 111 -3.85 8.77 -10.18
N TYR A 112 -4.04 7.72 -9.42
CA TYR A 112 -3.32 6.45 -9.57
C TYR A 112 -4.16 5.44 -10.37
N ARG A 113 -3.52 4.40 -10.85
CA ARG A 113 -4.17 3.27 -11.52
C ARG A 113 -3.60 1.97 -10.98
N ALA A 114 -4.49 1.01 -10.73
CA ALA A 114 -4.09 -0.34 -10.36
C ALA A 114 -3.31 -0.97 -11.52
N GLN A 115 -2.15 -1.53 -11.20
CA GLN A 115 -1.21 -2.12 -12.17
C GLN A 115 -1.15 -3.64 -12.04
N GLY A 116 -1.38 -4.17 -10.84
CA GLY A 116 -1.31 -5.60 -10.60
C GLY A 116 -1.61 -5.99 -9.17
N PHE A 117 -1.74 -7.30 -9.00
CA PHE A 117 -1.94 -7.98 -7.73
C PHE A 117 -0.73 -8.86 -7.46
N TYR A 118 -0.29 -8.91 -6.22
CA TYR A 118 0.86 -9.70 -5.78
C TYR A 118 0.56 -10.38 -4.45
N ASP A 119 1.25 -11.49 -4.18
CA ASP A 119 1.16 -12.22 -2.92
C ASP A 119 -0.29 -12.51 -2.52
N LEU A 120 -1.04 -13.11 -3.44
CA LEU A 120 -2.45 -13.40 -3.24
C LEU A 120 -2.60 -14.59 -2.28
N ASP A 121 -3.26 -14.36 -1.16
CA ASP A 121 -3.73 -15.42 -0.26
C ASP A 121 -5.17 -15.79 -0.63
N TYR A 122 -5.36 -17.08 -0.87
CA TYR A 122 -6.67 -17.65 -1.15
C TYR A 122 -7.26 -18.19 0.15
N ALA A 123 -8.48 -17.81 0.48
CA ALA A 123 -9.21 -18.46 1.55
C ALA A 123 -9.19 -19.98 1.31
N HIS A 124 -8.88 -20.74 2.38
CA HIS A 124 -8.71 -22.19 2.31
C HIS A 124 -9.76 -22.84 1.42
N ILE A 125 -9.35 -23.88 0.69
CA ILE A 125 -10.03 -24.69 -0.33
C ILE A 125 -11.55 -24.92 -0.14
N ARG A 126 -12.08 -24.75 1.07
CA ARG A 126 -13.52 -24.85 1.37
C ARG A 126 -14.37 -23.71 0.79
N GLU A 127 -13.80 -22.56 0.48
CA GLU A 127 -14.53 -21.37 -0.03
C GLU A 127 -14.31 -21.09 -1.53
N ARG A 128 -13.99 -22.13 -2.31
CA ARG A 128 -13.97 -22.12 -3.79
C ARG A 128 -13.16 -20.97 -4.42
N GLY A 129 -11.93 -20.75 -3.98
CA GLY A 129 -10.99 -19.87 -4.68
C GLY A 129 -11.30 -18.38 -4.58
N VAL A 130 -11.99 -17.95 -3.53
CA VAL A 130 -12.21 -16.53 -3.26
C VAL A 130 -10.92 -15.90 -2.75
N PHE A 131 -10.51 -14.80 -3.34
CA PHE A 131 -9.39 -14.00 -2.84
C PHE A 131 -9.72 -13.45 -1.45
N LYS A 132 -8.84 -13.71 -0.50
CA LYS A 132 -9.00 -13.22 0.86
C LYS A 132 -8.21 -11.93 1.06
N LEU A 133 -6.94 -11.97 0.72
CA LEU A 133 -5.96 -10.94 0.99
C LEU A 133 -4.97 -10.86 -0.16
N GLY A 134 -4.39 -9.70 -0.40
CA GLY A 134 -3.32 -9.54 -1.37
C GLY A 134 -2.77 -8.14 -1.43
N ASN A 135 -1.65 -7.99 -2.11
CA ASN A 135 -1.00 -6.71 -2.33
C ASN A 135 -1.45 -6.09 -3.66
N LEU A 136 -1.97 -4.87 -3.61
CA LEU A 136 -2.34 -4.05 -4.76
C LEU A 136 -1.22 -3.07 -5.10
N LEU A 137 -0.70 -3.13 -6.31
CA LEU A 137 0.22 -2.11 -6.83
C LEU A 137 -0.54 -1.04 -7.59
N PHE A 138 -0.36 0.20 -7.17
CA PHE A 138 -0.85 1.40 -7.85
C PHE A 138 0.29 2.25 -8.40
N ILE A 139 0.08 2.81 -9.59
CA ILE A 139 1.06 3.67 -10.26
C ILE A 139 0.41 5.01 -10.58
N LYS A 140 1.14 6.11 -10.33
CA LYS A 140 0.68 7.46 -10.69
C LYS A 140 0.53 7.58 -12.20
N LYS A 141 -0.65 7.98 -12.66
CA LYS A 141 -0.88 8.29 -14.06
C LYS A 141 0.13 9.39 -14.49
N ASN A 142 0.86 9.14 -15.57
CA ASN A 142 1.90 10.03 -16.09
C ASN A 142 3.20 10.10 -15.27
N SER A 143 3.51 9.11 -14.43
CA SER A 143 4.84 9.00 -13.86
C SER A 143 5.89 8.78 -14.97
N LYS A 144 6.72 9.82 -15.23
CA LYS A 144 7.75 9.78 -16.28
C LYS A 144 8.74 8.64 -16.09
N THR A 145 9.08 8.33 -14.84
CA THR A 145 10.04 7.28 -14.47
C THR A 145 9.54 5.89 -14.84
N LEU A 146 8.27 5.61 -14.54
CA LEU A 146 7.67 4.28 -14.78
C LEU A 146 7.30 4.09 -16.25
N VAL A 147 6.88 5.15 -16.95
CA VAL A 147 6.65 5.12 -18.40
C VAL A 147 7.95 4.79 -19.17
N LYS A 148 9.09 5.35 -18.75
CA LYS A 148 10.38 5.05 -19.37
C LYS A 148 10.77 3.58 -19.14
N ARG A 149 10.70 3.09 -17.89
CA ARG A 149 11.00 1.68 -17.56
C ARG A 149 10.06 0.70 -18.26
N SER A 150 8.77 1.00 -18.34
CA SER A 150 7.80 0.17 -19.08
C SER A 150 8.14 0.05 -20.56
N LYS A 151 8.56 1.14 -21.21
CA LYS A 151 9.01 1.12 -22.61
C LYS A 151 10.27 0.27 -22.79
N GLU A 152 11.27 0.43 -21.93
CA GLU A 152 12.51 -0.36 -21.97
C GLU A 152 12.25 -1.85 -21.76
N THR A 153 11.38 -2.20 -20.80
CA THR A 153 10.97 -3.60 -20.57
C THR A 153 10.23 -4.17 -21.76
N LYS A 154 9.29 -3.42 -22.35
CA LYS A 154 8.57 -3.84 -23.55
C LYS A 154 9.50 -4.09 -24.74
N GLN A 155 10.47 -3.20 -24.94
CA GLN A 155 11.49 -3.38 -26.00
C GLN A 155 12.34 -4.64 -25.77
N LYS A 156 12.80 -4.89 -24.53
CA LYS A 156 13.55 -6.11 -24.18
C LYS A 156 12.74 -7.38 -24.41
N LEU A 157 11.46 -7.38 -24.03
CA LEU A 157 10.57 -8.53 -24.28
C LEU A 157 10.34 -8.78 -25.78
N GLN A 158 10.16 -7.72 -26.56
CA GLN A 158 10.04 -7.84 -28.04
C GLN A 158 11.32 -8.40 -28.68
N GLN A 159 12.49 -7.93 -28.24
CA GLN A 159 13.79 -8.44 -28.72
C GLN A 159 14.00 -9.91 -28.33
N PHE A 160 13.62 -10.28 -27.11
CA PHE A 160 13.68 -11.68 -26.68
C PHE A 160 12.76 -12.57 -27.52
N ALA A 161 11.50 -12.18 -27.69
CA ALA A 161 10.54 -12.93 -28.51
C ALA A 161 11.03 -13.08 -29.97
N ALA A 162 11.60 -12.03 -30.57
CA ALA A 162 12.14 -12.10 -31.93
C ALA A 162 13.32 -13.08 -32.05
N ARG A 163 14.22 -13.12 -31.06
CA ARG A 163 15.33 -14.07 -31.00
C ARG A 163 14.88 -15.53 -30.90
N GLU A 164 13.84 -15.79 -30.09
CA GLU A 164 13.31 -17.14 -29.95
C GLU A 164 12.56 -17.62 -31.21
N TYR A 165 11.93 -16.69 -31.93
CA TYR A 165 11.26 -17.02 -33.21
C TYR A 165 12.22 -17.36 -34.34
N GLN A 166 13.45 -16.81 -34.34
CA GLN A 166 14.49 -17.10 -35.33
C GLN A 166 15.26 -18.43 -35.11
N LYS A 167 15.04 -19.07 -33.94
CA LYS A 167 15.66 -20.37 -33.62
C LYS A 167 14.79 -21.58 -33.98
N LYS A 168 13.61 -21.34 -34.51
CA LYS A 168 12.69 -22.37 -35.03
C LYS A 168 12.72 -22.38 -36.55
#